data_71d292a5d61d532ecad3499cdedf30ec
#
_entry.id   71d292a5d61d532ecad3499cdedf30ec
#
_cell.length_a   1.000
_cell.length_b   1.000
_cell.length_c   1.000
_cell.angle_alpha   90.00
_cell.angle_beta   90.00
_cell.angle_gamma   90.00
#
_symmetry.space_group_name_H-M   'P 1'
#
loop_
_entity.id
_entity.type
_entity.pdbx_description
1 polymer ?
#
loop_
_entity_poly.entity_id
_entity_poly.type
_entity_poly.pdbx_seq_one_letter_code
_entity_poly.pdbx_strand_id
1 'polypeptide(L)'
;MKMKKRFSTEKKIDYYLIYTLAFGIIGLILYLQFYLNGKSLIWSHDGVPQHLNSLAYYGEYLRNILHSVFVEHKFEIPMWDMHIGYGSDILTTLHYYVIGDPLTLLSVFVLPEKTEYLYAFLIFLRIY
;
A
#
# COMPACT_ATOMS: atom_id res chain seq x y z
N MET A 1 -17.24 8.42 -39.56
CA MET A 1 -16.40 7.51 -38.75
C MET A 1 -16.04 8.01 -37.37
N LYS A 2 -15.93 9.30 -37.09
CA LYS A 2 -15.62 9.89 -35.75
C LYS A 2 -16.74 9.73 -34.69
N MET A 3 -18.03 9.81 -35.07
CA MET A 3 -19.15 9.71 -34.14
C MET A 3 -19.32 8.33 -33.49
N LYS A 4 -19.13 7.25 -34.25
CA LYS A 4 -19.25 5.87 -33.73
C LYS A 4 -18.16 5.52 -32.67
N LYS A 5 -16.98 6.13 -32.79
CA LYS A 5 -15.86 5.98 -31.83
C LYS A 5 -16.13 6.70 -30.50
N ARG A 6 -16.79 7.88 -30.55
CA ARG A 6 -17.13 8.68 -29.38
C ARG A 6 -18.21 8.00 -28.51
N PHE A 7 -19.27 7.48 -29.14
CA PHE A 7 -20.31 6.72 -28.45
C PHE A 7 -19.82 5.43 -27.78
N SER A 8 -18.84 4.74 -28.40
CA SER A 8 -18.22 3.54 -27.82
C SER A 8 -17.35 3.87 -26.59
N THR A 9 -16.71 5.04 -26.59
CA THR A 9 -15.84 5.48 -25.48
C THR A 9 -16.67 5.94 -24.28
N GLU A 10 -17.75 6.68 -24.49
CA GLU A 10 -18.68 7.11 -23.44
C GLU A 10 -19.28 5.90 -22.71
N LYS A 11 -19.80 4.91 -23.42
CA LYS A 11 -20.33 3.67 -22.82
C LYS A 11 -19.30 2.87 -21.99
N LYS A 12 -18.04 2.90 -22.41
CA LYS A 12 -16.96 2.25 -21.65
C LYS A 12 -16.65 2.99 -20.34
N ILE A 13 -16.64 4.32 -20.38
CA ILE A 13 -16.43 5.16 -19.20
C ILE A 13 -17.56 4.92 -18.18
N ASP A 14 -18.81 4.87 -18.64
CA ASP A 14 -19.97 4.59 -17.78
C ASP A 14 -19.84 3.20 -17.12
N TYR A 15 -19.41 2.19 -17.87
CA TYR A 15 -19.20 0.84 -17.34
C TYR A 15 -18.13 0.80 -16.24
N TYR A 16 -16.96 1.42 -16.48
CA TYR A 16 -15.90 1.47 -15.47
C TYR A 16 -16.31 2.27 -14.23
N LEU A 17 -17.06 3.35 -14.42
CA LEU A 17 -17.58 4.15 -13.30
C LEU A 17 -18.53 3.33 -12.43
N ILE A 18 -19.49 2.62 -13.06
CA ILE A 18 -20.42 1.76 -12.33
C ILE A 18 -19.68 0.63 -11.60
N TYR A 19 -18.72 0.00 -12.26
CA TYR A 19 -17.90 -1.04 -11.65
C TYR A 19 -17.15 -0.51 -10.44
N THR A 20 -16.46 0.63 -10.57
CA THR A 20 -15.69 1.25 -9.47
C THR A 20 -16.60 1.61 -8.30
N LEU A 21 -17.76 2.20 -8.56
CA LEU A 21 -18.72 2.54 -7.51
C LEU A 21 -19.28 1.30 -6.82
N ALA A 22 -19.68 0.28 -7.58
CA ALA A 22 -20.17 -0.97 -7.02
C ALA A 22 -19.09 -1.68 -6.17
N PHE A 23 -17.86 -1.77 -6.69
CA PHE A 23 -16.72 -2.32 -5.95
C PHE A 23 -16.45 -1.54 -4.67
N GLY A 24 -16.44 -0.21 -4.74
CA GLY A 24 -16.23 0.66 -3.58
C GLY A 24 -17.30 0.49 -2.51
N ILE A 25 -18.58 0.41 -2.90
CA ILE A 25 -19.69 0.19 -1.95
C ILE A 25 -19.58 -1.18 -1.28
N ILE A 26 -19.36 -2.23 -2.06
CA ILE A 26 -19.21 -3.60 -1.51
C ILE A 26 -18.00 -3.66 -0.59
N GLY A 27 -16.85 -3.11 -1.02
CA GLY A 27 -15.63 -3.05 -0.22
C GLY A 27 -15.83 -2.31 1.10
N LEU A 28 -16.53 -1.16 1.06
CA LEU A 28 -16.84 -0.39 2.26
C LEU A 28 -17.75 -1.17 3.23
N ILE A 29 -18.78 -1.85 2.73
CA ILE A 29 -19.68 -2.67 3.55
C ILE A 29 -18.89 -3.80 4.23
N LEU A 30 -18.02 -4.49 3.50
CA LEU A 30 -17.18 -5.56 4.05
C LEU A 30 -16.21 -5.02 5.10
N TYR A 31 -15.50 -3.93 4.80
CA TYR A 31 -14.56 -3.33 5.74
C TYR A 31 -15.26 -2.85 7.01
N LEU A 32 -16.44 -2.23 6.88
CA LEU A 32 -17.21 -1.71 8.01
C LEU A 32 -17.58 -2.83 9.00
N GLN A 33 -17.88 -4.03 8.54
CA GLN A 33 -18.16 -5.18 9.42
C GLN A 33 -16.96 -5.53 10.31
N PHE A 34 -15.75 -5.51 9.77
CA PHE A 34 -14.53 -5.73 10.55
C PHE A 34 -14.30 -4.58 11.53
N TYR A 35 -14.38 -3.36 11.07
CA TYR A 35 -14.14 -2.15 11.86
C TYR A 35 -15.10 -2.04 13.06
N LEU A 36 -16.41 -2.24 12.85
CA LEU A 36 -17.41 -2.19 13.91
C LEU A 36 -17.25 -3.29 14.96
N ASN A 37 -16.63 -4.41 14.61
CA ASN A 37 -16.30 -5.49 15.53
C ASN A 37 -14.90 -5.35 16.16
N GLY A 38 -14.23 -4.20 16.02
CA GLY A 38 -12.89 -3.97 16.54
C GLY A 38 -11.81 -4.86 15.91
N LYS A 39 -12.04 -5.33 14.67
CA LYS A 39 -11.13 -6.20 13.93
C LYS A 39 -10.58 -5.45 12.72
N SER A 40 -9.40 -5.87 12.27
CA SER A 40 -8.81 -5.40 11.01
C SER A 40 -8.82 -6.50 9.95
N LEU A 41 -8.53 -6.12 8.70
CA LEU A 41 -8.33 -7.08 7.61
C LEU A 41 -6.96 -7.76 7.66
N ILE A 42 -6.15 -7.44 8.66
CA ILE A 42 -4.80 -7.98 8.79
C ILE A 42 -4.87 -9.35 9.46
N TRP A 43 -4.35 -10.35 8.81
CA TRP A 43 -4.27 -11.69 9.40
C TRP A 43 -3.33 -11.71 10.60
N SER A 44 -3.78 -12.28 11.70
CA SER A 44 -3.09 -12.21 13.00
C SER A 44 -1.78 -13.01 13.06
N HIS A 45 -1.58 -14.01 12.20
CA HIS A 45 -0.36 -14.81 12.19
C HIS A 45 0.78 -14.06 11.47
N ASP A 46 0.87 -14.18 10.15
CA ASP A 46 1.97 -13.56 9.40
C ASP A 46 1.69 -12.09 9.03
N GLY A 47 0.41 -11.72 8.97
CA GLY A 47 0.01 -10.35 8.60
C GLY A 47 0.50 -9.30 9.58
N VAL A 48 0.28 -9.50 10.87
CA VAL A 48 0.68 -8.53 11.91
C VAL A 48 2.20 -8.53 12.14
N PRO A 49 2.84 -9.67 12.49
CA PRO A 49 4.26 -9.65 12.86
C PRO A 49 5.21 -9.43 11.69
N GLN A 50 4.80 -9.74 10.47
CA GLN A 50 5.67 -9.66 9.30
C GLN A 50 5.22 -8.56 8.33
N HIS A 51 4.09 -8.72 7.66
CA HIS A 51 3.68 -7.84 6.57
C HIS A 51 3.35 -6.41 7.01
N LEU A 52 2.63 -6.23 8.12
CA LEU A 52 2.29 -4.90 8.64
C LEU A 52 3.54 -4.15 9.10
N ASN A 53 4.39 -4.83 9.89
CA ASN A 53 5.62 -4.24 10.40
C ASN A 53 6.58 -3.90 9.25
N SER A 54 6.71 -4.78 8.26
CA SER A 54 7.53 -4.51 7.08
C SER A 54 7.01 -3.31 6.27
N LEU A 55 5.67 -3.16 6.16
CA LEU A 55 5.07 -2.02 5.47
C LEU A 55 5.30 -0.69 6.22
N ALA A 56 5.18 -0.71 7.55
CA ALA A 56 5.46 0.46 8.39
C ALA A 56 6.93 0.87 8.31
N TYR A 57 7.84 -0.09 8.45
CA TYR A 57 9.27 0.10 8.32
C TYR A 57 9.64 0.65 6.92
N TYR A 58 9.08 0.07 5.88
CA TYR A 58 9.37 0.50 4.51
C TYR A 58 8.92 1.95 4.24
N GLY A 59 7.79 2.35 4.79
CA GLY A 59 7.34 3.74 4.71
C GLY A 59 8.31 4.71 5.40
N GLU A 60 8.85 4.34 6.55
CA GLU A 60 9.87 5.12 7.25
C GLU A 60 11.19 5.15 6.48
N TYR A 61 11.64 4.01 5.99
CA TYR A 61 12.82 3.89 5.14
C TYR A 61 12.76 4.80 3.91
N LEU A 62 11.62 4.81 3.19
CA LEU A 62 11.43 5.69 2.04
C LEU A 62 11.44 7.17 2.44
N ARG A 63 10.79 7.55 3.55
CA ARG A 63 10.81 8.94 4.05
C ARG A 63 12.22 9.39 4.42
N ASN A 64 13.02 8.52 5.03
CA ASN A 64 14.42 8.82 5.38
C ASN A 64 15.27 9.03 4.13
N ILE A 65 15.11 8.22 3.08
CA ILE A 65 15.77 8.45 1.79
C ILE A 65 15.35 9.79 1.19
N LEU A 66 14.05 10.09 1.16
CA LEU A 66 13.57 11.37 0.64
C LEU A 66 14.09 12.55 1.46
N HIS A 67 14.14 12.43 2.78
CA HIS A 67 14.73 13.46 3.64
C HIS A 67 16.21 13.69 3.33
N SER A 68 17.01 12.65 3.21
CA SER A 68 18.42 12.78 2.87
C SER A 68 18.63 13.44 1.52
N VAL A 69 17.81 13.12 0.52
CA VAL A 69 17.89 13.71 -0.82
C VAL A 69 17.47 15.19 -0.82
N PHE A 70 16.31 15.51 -0.23
CA PHE A 70 15.71 16.85 -0.39
C PHE A 70 16.18 17.85 0.68
N VAL A 71 16.55 17.39 1.86
CA VAL A 71 16.95 18.26 2.99
C VAL A 71 18.46 18.28 3.15
N GLU A 72 19.10 17.12 3.13
CA GLU A 72 20.55 17.03 3.34
C GLU A 72 21.35 17.13 2.03
N HIS A 73 20.67 17.08 0.88
CA HIS A 73 21.28 17.06 -0.45
C HIS A 73 22.27 15.91 -0.68
N LYS A 74 22.02 14.78 -0.02
CA LYS A 74 22.80 13.55 -0.13
C LYS A 74 21.93 12.43 -0.66
N PHE A 75 22.41 11.71 -1.66
CA PHE A 75 21.75 10.51 -2.14
C PHE A 75 22.36 9.29 -1.44
N GLU A 76 21.75 8.92 -0.31
CA GLU A 76 22.15 7.75 0.46
C GLU A 76 20.98 6.75 0.52
N ILE A 77 21.25 5.51 0.09
CA ILE A 77 20.30 4.40 0.21
C ILE A 77 20.92 3.40 1.20
N PRO A 78 20.48 3.39 2.45
CA PRO A 78 20.96 2.42 3.43
C PRO A 78 20.66 1.00 2.95
N MET A 79 21.66 0.15 2.90
CA MET A 79 21.52 -1.25 2.47
C MET A 79 21.45 -2.21 3.64
N TRP A 80 21.88 -1.77 4.83
CA TRP A 80 21.95 -2.56 6.05
C TRP A 80 21.29 -1.82 7.22
N ASP A 81 20.50 -2.53 8.03
CA ASP A 81 19.93 -1.99 9.26
C ASP A 81 20.09 -2.97 10.43
N MET A 82 20.62 -2.47 11.54
CA MET A 82 20.81 -3.22 12.78
C MET A 82 19.49 -3.47 13.53
N HIS A 83 18.42 -2.75 13.21
CA HIS A 83 17.09 -2.91 13.83
C HIS A 83 16.25 -4.03 13.19
N ILE A 84 16.70 -4.58 12.06
CA ILE A 84 16.07 -5.76 11.44
C ILE A 84 16.72 -7.02 12.04
N GLY A 85 16.04 -7.65 13.00
CA GLY A 85 16.61 -8.78 13.74
C GLY A 85 17.86 -8.38 14.52
N TYR A 86 18.98 -9.02 14.25
CA TYR A 86 20.30 -8.69 14.78
C TYR A 86 21.19 -7.95 13.76
N GLY A 87 20.60 -7.32 12.80
CA GLY A 87 21.23 -6.70 11.64
C GLY A 87 21.04 -7.52 10.38
N SER A 88 20.49 -6.89 9.35
CA SER A 88 20.20 -7.57 8.09
C SER A 88 20.28 -6.63 6.91
N ASP A 89 20.49 -7.21 5.73
CA ASP A 89 20.35 -6.51 4.46
C ASP A 89 18.88 -6.16 4.21
N ILE A 90 18.64 -4.89 3.93
CA ILE A 90 17.28 -4.35 3.77
C ILE A 90 16.61 -4.93 2.52
N LEU A 91 17.33 -5.01 1.40
CA LEU A 91 16.76 -5.44 0.13
C LEU A 91 16.38 -6.92 0.19
N THR A 92 17.26 -7.78 0.67
CA THR A 92 16.98 -9.23 0.75
C THR A 92 15.89 -9.55 1.76
N THR A 93 15.81 -8.81 2.86
CA THR A 93 14.79 -9.03 3.88
C THR A 93 13.42 -8.53 3.45
N LEU A 94 13.36 -7.36 2.83
CA LEU A 94 12.09 -6.70 2.53
C LEU A 94 11.56 -6.96 1.12
N HIS A 95 12.35 -7.56 0.21
CA HIS A 95 11.92 -7.75 -1.19
C HIS A 95 10.62 -8.55 -1.30
N TYR A 96 10.47 -9.60 -0.50
CA TYR A 96 9.29 -10.44 -0.49
C TYR A 96 8.06 -9.72 0.10
N TYR A 97 8.27 -8.94 1.17
CA TYR A 97 7.17 -8.34 1.92
C TYR A 97 6.63 -7.06 1.29
N VAL A 98 7.53 -6.21 0.78
CA VAL A 98 7.15 -4.85 0.35
C VAL A 98 7.84 -4.36 -0.92
N ILE A 99 9.13 -4.57 -1.11
CA ILE A 99 9.88 -3.97 -2.23
C ILE A 99 9.41 -4.51 -3.59
N GLY A 100 8.98 -5.76 -3.64
CA GLY A 100 8.48 -6.41 -4.86
C GLY A 100 7.09 -5.94 -5.31
N ASP A 101 6.37 -5.17 -4.49
CA ASP A 101 5.05 -4.66 -4.80
C ASP A 101 5.06 -3.13 -4.94
N PRO A 102 4.86 -2.58 -6.15
CA PRO A 102 4.89 -1.13 -6.36
C PRO A 102 3.82 -0.36 -5.57
N LEU A 103 2.72 -0.99 -5.18
CA LEU A 103 1.67 -0.34 -4.41
C LEU A 103 2.12 0.00 -2.98
N THR A 104 3.09 -0.73 -2.45
CA THR A 104 3.65 -0.45 -1.11
C THR A 104 4.44 0.86 -1.05
N LEU A 105 4.85 1.44 -2.19
CA LEU A 105 5.41 2.79 -2.26
C LEU A 105 4.48 3.84 -1.65
N LEU A 106 3.17 3.59 -1.62
CA LEU A 106 2.19 4.47 -0.97
C LEU A 106 2.44 4.62 0.53
N SER A 107 3.20 3.71 1.15
CA SER A 107 3.58 3.80 2.57
C SER A 107 4.40 5.04 2.91
N VAL A 108 5.07 5.65 1.94
CA VAL A 108 5.81 6.90 2.13
C VAL A 108 4.91 8.05 2.61
N PHE A 109 3.64 8.06 2.21
CA PHE A 109 2.66 9.10 2.57
C PHE A 109 1.92 8.81 3.88
N VAL A 110 2.15 7.66 4.50
CA VAL A 110 1.40 7.21 5.68
C VAL A 110 2.32 7.04 6.87
N LEU A 111 1.93 7.64 8.01
CA LEU A 111 2.68 7.48 9.26
C LEU A 111 2.54 6.06 9.81
N PRO A 112 3.51 5.57 10.60
CA PRO A 112 3.50 4.21 11.15
C PRO A 112 2.20 3.85 11.89
N GLU A 113 1.61 4.78 12.65
CA GLU A 113 0.37 4.58 13.42
C GLU A 113 -0.87 4.41 12.53
N LYS A 114 -0.77 4.76 11.26
CA LYS A 114 -1.85 4.66 10.27
C LYS A 114 -1.65 3.54 9.25
N THR A 115 -0.56 2.80 9.37
CA THR A 115 -0.20 1.74 8.41
C THR A 115 -1.26 0.63 8.31
N GLU A 116 -2.01 0.38 9.39
CA GLU A 116 -3.12 -0.56 9.39
C GLU A 116 -4.20 -0.21 8.35
N TYR A 117 -4.56 1.07 8.27
CA TYR A 117 -5.54 1.54 7.28
C TYR A 117 -5.01 1.47 5.86
N LEU A 118 -3.72 1.79 5.67
CA LEU A 118 -3.06 1.60 4.38
C LEU A 118 -3.08 0.12 3.98
N TYR A 119 -2.77 -0.78 4.91
CA TYR A 119 -2.75 -2.22 4.65
C TYR A 119 -4.12 -2.70 4.15
N ALA A 120 -5.20 -2.31 4.84
CA ALA A 120 -6.57 -2.61 4.43
C ALA A 120 -6.89 -2.02 3.04
N PHE A 121 -6.50 -0.77 2.78
CA PHE A 121 -6.67 -0.13 1.48
C PHE A 121 -5.92 -0.87 0.37
N LEU A 122 -4.68 -1.30 0.62
CA LEU A 122 -3.88 -2.06 -0.35
C LEU A 122 -4.50 -3.43 -0.68
N ILE A 123 -5.19 -4.09 0.27
CA ILE A 123 -5.94 -5.31 -0.02
C ILE A 123 -7.02 -5.02 -1.07
N PHE A 124 -7.84 -3.99 -0.86
CA PHE A 124 -8.87 -3.63 -1.82
C PHE A 124 -8.30 -3.20 -3.16
N LEU A 125 -7.21 -2.45 -3.16
CA LEU A 125 -6.57 -1.98 -4.39
C LEU A 125 -6.00 -3.13 -5.23
N ARG A 126 -5.49 -4.20 -4.59
CA ARG A 126 -5.00 -5.39 -5.29
C ARG A 126 -6.11 -6.27 -5.86
N ILE A 127 -7.29 -6.23 -5.27
CA ILE A 127 -8.46 -6.99 -5.76
C ILE A 127 -9.18 -6.24 -6.88
N TYR A 128 -9.14 -4.91 -6.88
CA TYR A 128 -9.72 -4.05 -7.90
C TYR A 128 -9.02 -4.20 -9.26
#